data_e5c17ac806e0e78b35ac2fae0be14b75
#
_entry.id   e5c17ac806e0e78b35ac2fae0be14b75
#
_cell.length_a   1.000
_cell.length_b   1.000
_cell.length_c   1.000
_cell.angle_alpha   90.00
_cell.angle_beta   90.00
_cell.angle_gamma   90.00
#
_symmetry.space_group_name_H-M   'P 1'
#
loop_
_entity.id
_entity.type
_entity.pdbx_description
1 polymer ?
#
loop_
_entity_poly.entity_id
_entity_poly.type
_entity_poly.pdbx_seq_one_letter_code
_entity_poly.pdbx_strand_id
1 'polypeptide(L)'
;MKRFHQLLYTGLLFIGLTGCSKYLDKLDNPNLVTDPPLNGLLAQNTYNTGYNVYRMGYTASYFMQYQASSAKGSDTDIYNEVDYSTSWTAIYSTMMNLQQMLNKAVQDNAYHHVGVGKIMMAYNLNMLINAFGDVPYSEALKGGELLIPKFDDQAALHATSMNLLDEGITELQKTGASLNLDAASDVIHGGNVEAWIKTAHALKARFMNQLTRKASYNAGNVLTELNSAYASNTDDAMMTVFRGRSPWNQVAYNNTVLLLDGWLSEQFVDALDGTTFGVEDPRLPLIATLTQFGDYRGTPNGAGRIGTGTDDEESYLSVNGYYSRGNAPLALVTYAEMKFIEAEAAFRADDKPRAYAAYLAGIAAHMNKMGVSAADRDAYLSESSVSVGEANITLELIAKEKYVAMFLHPESWVDGRRFDYNYKDFELPEGAVLNTFIRRLAYPNVEFSRNGANVPDISGLDERLAFDKP
;
A
#
# COMPACT_ATOMS: atom_id res chain seq x y z
N MET A 1 14.83 63.71 -46.91
CA MET A 1 13.93 63.13 -45.88
C MET A 1 13.76 61.63 -45.97
N LYS A 2 13.50 60.95 -47.09
CA LYS A 2 13.31 59.50 -47.18
C LYS A 2 14.50 58.65 -46.71
N ARG A 3 15.72 59.04 -46.94
CA ARG A 3 16.93 58.28 -46.48
C ARG A 3 17.19 58.38 -44.96
N PHE A 4 16.73 59.47 -44.32
CA PHE A 4 16.85 59.64 -42.86
C PHE A 4 15.88 58.74 -42.09
N HIS A 5 14.68 58.54 -42.60
CA HIS A 5 13.68 57.62 -42.03
C HIS A 5 14.09 56.16 -42.16
N GLN A 6 14.73 55.75 -43.24
CA GLN A 6 15.24 54.38 -43.42
C GLN A 6 16.35 54.01 -42.42
N LEU A 7 17.28 54.95 -42.18
CA LEU A 7 18.34 54.77 -41.16
C LEU A 7 17.77 54.71 -39.73
N LEU A 8 16.70 55.45 -39.44
CA LEU A 8 16.03 55.45 -38.15
C LEU A 8 15.33 54.11 -37.88
N TYR A 9 14.65 53.51 -38.89
CA TYR A 9 13.98 52.25 -38.80
C TYR A 9 14.95 51.06 -38.71
N THR A 10 16.11 51.13 -39.37
CA THR A 10 17.17 50.12 -39.29
C THR A 10 17.85 50.16 -37.93
N GLY A 11 18.07 51.34 -37.34
CA GLY A 11 18.62 51.52 -35.99
C GLY A 11 17.68 51.01 -34.88
N LEU A 12 16.36 51.25 -35.00
CA LEU A 12 15.36 50.72 -34.07
C LEU A 12 15.22 49.18 -34.12
N LEU A 13 15.40 48.56 -35.29
CA LEU A 13 15.34 47.12 -35.45
C LEU A 13 16.54 46.41 -34.80
N PHE A 14 17.72 47.04 -34.75
CA PHE A 14 18.92 46.47 -34.14
C PHE A 14 18.94 46.61 -32.61
N ILE A 15 18.25 47.58 -32.02
CA ILE A 15 18.15 47.76 -30.55
C ILE A 15 17.20 46.73 -29.94
N GLY A 16 16.23 46.21 -30.72
CA GLY A 16 15.27 45.18 -30.26
C GLY A 16 15.83 43.77 -30.11
N LEU A 17 17.04 43.48 -30.64
CA LEU A 17 17.61 42.13 -30.65
C LEU A 17 18.60 41.87 -29.49
N THR A 18 18.96 42.87 -28.71
CA THR A 18 19.96 42.72 -27.61
C THR A 18 19.32 42.58 -26.23
N GLY A 19 18.00 42.60 -26.12
CA GLY A 19 17.29 42.62 -24.85
C GLY A 19 16.91 41.27 -24.25
N CYS A 20 16.96 40.16 -25.02
CA CYS A 20 16.34 38.89 -24.60
C CYS A 20 17.29 37.87 -23.96
N SER A 21 18.64 38.02 -24.11
CA SER A 21 19.54 37.01 -23.55
C SER A 21 19.59 36.99 -22.02
N LYS A 22 19.54 38.16 -21.36
CA LYS A 22 19.54 38.25 -19.88
C LYS A 22 18.20 37.87 -19.22
N TYR A 23 17.11 37.81 -19.98
CA TYR A 23 15.80 37.37 -19.45
C TYR A 23 15.65 35.84 -19.46
N LEU A 24 16.33 35.18 -20.38
CA LEU A 24 16.38 33.72 -20.48
C LEU A 24 17.30 33.09 -19.42
N ASP A 25 18.34 33.79 -18.99
CA ASP A 25 19.23 33.38 -17.89
C ASP A 25 18.56 33.44 -16.50
N LYS A 26 17.37 34.03 -16.38
CA LYS A 26 16.54 34.04 -15.15
C LYS A 26 15.49 32.94 -15.08
N LEU A 27 15.49 31.98 -16.00
CA LEU A 27 14.63 30.83 -15.96
C LEU A 27 15.07 29.75 -14.95
N ASP A 28 16.27 29.88 -14.40
CA ASP A 28 16.65 29.11 -13.23
C ASP A 28 15.83 29.60 -12.03
N ASN A 29 14.84 28.82 -11.65
CA ASN A 29 14.07 29.08 -10.43
C ASN A 29 15.03 28.93 -9.23
N PRO A 30 15.40 30.02 -8.52
CA PRO A 30 16.37 29.95 -7.42
C PRO A 30 15.85 29.10 -6.24
N ASN A 31 14.57 28.75 -6.25
CA ASN A 31 13.96 27.86 -5.26
C ASN A 31 13.94 26.39 -5.74
N LEU A 32 14.40 26.10 -6.95
CA LEU A 32 14.53 24.74 -7.45
C LEU A 32 15.82 24.14 -6.89
N VAL A 33 15.70 23.17 -5.99
CA VAL A 33 16.85 22.38 -5.51
C VAL A 33 17.22 21.41 -6.61
N THR A 34 18.25 21.74 -7.40
CA THR A 34 18.71 20.92 -8.53
C THR A 34 19.54 19.71 -8.09
N ASP A 35 20.18 19.79 -6.92
CA ASP A 35 20.96 18.71 -6.29
C ASP A 35 20.54 18.53 -4.81
N PRO A 36 19.44 17.84 -4.54
CA PRO A 36 18.98 17.61 -3.18
C PRO A 36 19.95 16.68 -2.42
N PRO A 37 20.20 16.93 -1.13
CA PRO A 37 21.04 16.05 -0.31
C PRO A 37 20.41 14.67 -0.15
N LEU A 38 21.24 13.61 -0.01
CA LEU A 38 20.77 12.22 0.14
C LEU A 38 19.78 12.06 1.28
N ASN A 39 20.02 12.67 2.44
CA ASN A 39 19.09 12.62 3.56
C ASN A 39 17.73 13.29 3.25
N GLY A 40 17.72 14.34 2.44
CA GLY A 40 16.47 14.95 1.96
C GLY A 40 15.68 14.03 1.04
N LEU A 41 16.38 13.32 0.13
CA LEU A 41 15.78 12.31 -0.73
C LEU A 41 15.28 11.10 0.09
N LEU A 42 16.04 10.66 1.11
CA LEU A 42 15.64 9.59 2.02
C LEU A 42 14.33 9.96 2.75
N ALA A 43 14.25 11.14 3.34
CA ALA A 43 13.06 11.62 4.05
C ALA A 43 11.84 11.68 3.14
N GLN A 44 11.99 12.24 1.93
CA GLN A 44 10.90 12.31 0.96
C GLN A 44 10.43 10.92 0.51
N ASN A 45 11.36 10.00 0.23
CA ASN A 45 11.04 8.69 -0.31
C ASN A 45 10.43 7.77 0.74
N THR A 46 10.92 7.77 2.00
CA THR A 46 10.32 7.00 3.09
C THR A 46 8.91 7.52 3.40
N TYR A 47 8.72 8.84 3.45
CA TYR A 47 7.41 9.46 3.63
C TYR A 47 6.44 9.11 2.49
N ASN A 48 6.85 9.29 1.22
CA ASN A 48 5.97 9.05 0.08
C ASN A 48 5.62 7.57 -0.10
N THR A 49 6.56 6.65 0.19
CA THR A 49 6.29 5.20 0.16
C THR A 49 5.21 4.85 1.18
N GLY A 50 5.30 5.33 2.42
CA GLY A 50 4.26 5.14 3.42
C GLY A 50 2.92 5.76 2.99
N TYR A 51 2.94 6.95 2.39
CA TYR A 51 1.71 7.60 1.91
C TYR A 51 1.07 6.87 0.71
N ASN A 52 1.87 6.21 -0.14
CA ASN A 52 1.36 5.38 -1.24
C ASN A 52 0.64 4.14 -0.70
N VAL A 53 1.08 3.58 0.44
CA VAL A 53 0.32 2.50 1.11
C VAL A 53 -1.08 2.95 1.48
N TYR A 54 -1.23 4.17 2.04
CA TYR A 54 -2.55 4.73 2.31
C TYR A 54 -3.38 4.88 1.03
N ARG A 55 -2.81 5.46 -0.05
CA ARG A 55 -3.56 5.67 -1.31
C ARG A 55 -4.12 4.38 -1.87
N MET A 56 -3.27 3.35 -1.94
CA MET A 56 -3.69 2.05 -2.44
C MET A 56 -4.61 1.33 -1.44
N GLY A 57 -4.36 1.48 -0.14
CA GLY A 57 -5.20 0.95 0.93
C GLY A 57 -6.59 1.56 0.95
N TYR A 58 -6.73 2.86 0.66
CA TYR A 58 -8.03 3.51 0.55
C TYR A 58 -8.89 2.87 -0.56
N THR A 59 -8.32 2.65 -1.75
CA THR A 59 -9.02 1.95 -2.83
C THR A 59 -9.32 0.50 -2.47
N ALA A 60 -8.31 -0.23 -1.96
CA ALA A 60 -8.46 -1.64 -1.59
C ALA A 60 -9.50 -1.85 -0.47
N SER A 61 -9.71 -0.86 0.41
CA SER A 61 -10.66 -0.98 1.52
C SER A 61 -12.11 -1.15 1.07
N TYR A 62 -12.49 -0.60 -0.08
CA TYR A 62 -13.80 -0.84 -0.68
C TYR A 62 -13.89 -2.22 -1.32
N PHE A 63 -12.84 -2.65 -2.02
CA PHE A 63 -12.83 -3.96 -2.69
C PHE A 63 -12.78 -5.13 -1.71
N MET A 64 -12.18 -4.90 -0.54
CA MET A 64 -12.13 -5.86 0.56
C MET A 64 -13.24 -5.65 1.58
N GLN A 65 -14.20 -4.79 1.28
CA GLN A 65 -15.35 -4.51 2.12
C GLN A 65 -14.96 -4.23 3.59
N TYR A 66 -13.89 -3.43 3.76
CA TYR A 66 -13.58 -2.80 5.04
C TYR A 66 -14.36 -1.51 5.21
N GLN A 67 -14.53 -0.79 4.10
CA GLN A 67 -15.32 0.42 4.01
C GLN A 67 -16.42 0.26 2.96
N ALA A 68 -17.51 0.97 3.15
CA ALA A 68 -18.60 1.12 2.21
C ALA A 68 -18.88 2.61 1.94
N SER A 69 -19.48 2.92 0.82
CA SER A 69 -19.92 4.27 0.52
C SER A 69 -21.26 4.57 1.21
N SER A 70 -21.40 5.78 1.76
CA SER A 70 -22.68 6.31 2.22
C SER A 70 -23.68 6.55 1.09
N ALA A 71 -23.22 6.68 -0.15
CA ALA A 71 -24.04 6.90 -1.33
C ALA A 71 -24.30 5.58 -2.06
N LYS A 72 -25.58 5.28 -2.33
CA LYS A 72 -25.98 4.12 -3.12
C LYS A 72 -25.38 4.18 -4.52
N GLY A 73 -24.79 3.06 -4.96
CA GLY A 73 -24.24 2.92 -6.31
C GLY A 73 -23.00 3.77 -6.55
N SER A 74 -22.21 4.07 -5.51
CA SER A 74 -20.91 4.76 -5.64
C SER A 74 -19.94 3.94 -6.50
N ASP A 75 -19.27 4.59 -7.45
CA ASP A 75 -18.48 3.95 -8.50
C ASP A 75 -17.46 2.93 -7.95
N THR A 76 -16.67 3.29 -6.95
CA THR A 76 -15.68 2.37 -6.36
C THR A 76 -16.36 1.19 -5.68
N ASP A 77 -17.48 1.44 -4.99
CA ASP A 77 -18.19 0.43 -4.20
C ASP A 77 -18.85 -0.64 -5.08
N ILE A 78 -19.36 -0.25 -6.26
CA ILE A 78 -20.01 -1.15 -7.22
C ILE A 78 -19.10 -1.64 -8.35
N TYR A 79 -17.81 -1.39 -8.27
CA TYR A 79 -16.79 -1.79 -9.27
C TYR A 79 -16.92 -1.10 -10.64
N ASN A 80 -17.47 0.13 -10.69
CA ASN A 80 -17.37 0.97 -11.88
C ASN A 80 -15.91 1.35 -12.15
N GLU A 81 -15.61 1.62 -13.42
CA GLU A 81 -14.30 2.11 -13.80
C GLU A 81 -14.07 3.52 -13.25
N VAL A 82 -13.02 3.68 -12.48
CA VAL A 82 -12.56 4.93 -11.87
C VAL A 82 -11.18 5.27 -12.38
N ASP A 83 -10.90 6.56 -12.60
CA ASP A 83 -9.57 7.03 -13.00
C ASP A 83 -8.61 7.11 -11.81
N TYR A 84 -7.61 6.25 -11.80
CA TYR A 84 -6.58 6.18 -10.78
C TYR A 84 -5.30 6.97 -11.14
N SER A 85 -5.36 7.96 -12.06
CA SER A 85 -4.21 8.80 -12.47
C SER A 85 -3.47 9.42 -11.29
N THR A 86 -4.16 9.81 -10.23
CA THR A 86 -3.55 10.40 -9.04
C THR A 86 -2.64 9.40 -8.30
N SER A 87 -3.12 8.19 -8.05
CA SER A 87 -2.34 7.13 -7.36
C SER A 87 -1.18 6.66 -8.23
N TRP A 88 -1.41 6.43 -9.51
CA TRP A 88 -0.39 6.08 -10.50
C TRP A 88 0.74 7.11 -10.52
N THR A 89 0.42 8.38 -10.74
CA THR A 89 1.39 9.47 -10.81
C THR A 89 2.16 9.63 -9.50
N ALA A 90 1.52 9.47 -8.34
CA ALA A 90 2.18 9.56 -7.05
C ALA A 90 3.22 8.44 -6.84
N ILE A 91 2.89 7.20 -7.22
CA ILE A 91 3.83 6.08 -7.10
C ILE A 91 4.99 6.27 -8.07
N TYR A 92 4.74 6.61 -9.35
CA TYR A 92 5.81 6.89 -10.32
C TYR A 92 6.68 8.09 -9.91
N SER A 93 6.10 9.15 -9.34
CA SER A 93 6.88 10.27 -8.80
C SER A 93 7.79 9.83 -7.65
N THR A 94 7.32 8.93 -6.80
CA THR A 94 8.15 8.33 -5.75
C THR A 94 9.28 7.49 -6.35
N MET A 95 8.99 6.65 -7.34
CA MET A 95 10.00 5.83 -8.02
C MET A 95 11.03 6.68 -8.77
N MET A 96 10.64 7.81 -9.36
CA MET A 96 11.56 8.76 -9.99
C MET A 96 12.52 9.39 -8.96
N ASN A 97 11.99 9.80 -7.79
CA ASN A 97 12.81 10.34 -6.70
C ASN A 97 13.73 9.25 -6.10
N LEU A 98 13.26 8.01 -6.01
CA LEU A 98 14.09 6.85 -5.63
C LEU A 98 15.22 6.64 -6.63
N GLN A 99 14.95 6.73 -7.94
CA GLN A 99 15.99 6.61 -8.97
C GLN A 99 17.03 7.72 -8.84
N GLN A 100 16.61 8.97 -8.56
CA GLN A 100 17.53 10.08 -8.29
C GLN A 100 18.39 9.79 -7.05
N MET A 101 17.78 9.31 -5.95
CA MET A 101 18.52 8.93 -4.74
C MET A 101 19.52 7.81 -5.02
N LEU A 102 19.13 6.76 -5.76
CA LEU A 102 19.99 5.65 -6.14
C LEU A 102 21.20 6.11 -6.97
N ASN A 103 20.97 6.93 -8.00
CA ASN A 103 22.05 7.45 -8.85
C ASN A 103 23.07 8.24 -8.01
N LYS A 104 22.61 9.13 -7.13
CA LYS A 104 23.46 9.92 -6.27
C LYS A 104 24.18 9.06 -5.23
N ALA A 105 23.46 8.14 -4.58
CA ALA A 105 24.05 7.27 -3.55
C ALA A 105 25.13 6.34 -4.08
N VAL A 106 24.98 5.83 -5.33
CA VAL A 106 26.01 5.02 -6.01
C VAL A 106 27.26 5.88 -6.28
N GLN A 107 27.10 7.09 -6.81
CA GLN A 107 28.22 8.01 -7.08
C GLN A 107 28.98 8.36 -5.80
N ASP A 108 28.25 8.56 -4.71
CA ASP A 108 28.80 8.96 -3.41
C ASP A 108 29.30 7.78 -2.58
N ASN A 109 29.17 6.51 -3.04
CA ASN A 109 29.43 5.30 -2.24
C ASN A 109 28.63 5.23 -0.92
N ALA A 110 27.41 5.77 -0.92
CA ALA A 110 26.48 5.74 0.22
C ALA A 110 25.67 4.45 0.22
N TYR A 111 26.33 3.31 0.43
CA TYR A 111 25.78 1.96 0.24
C TYR A 111 24.45 1.72 0.95
N HIS A 112 24.29 2.23 2.17
CA HIS A 112 23.05 2.05 2.93
C HIS A 112 21.87 2.80 2.28
N HIS A 113 22.10 3.99 1.67
CA HIS A 113 21.07 4.68 0.90
C HIS A 113 20.71 3.93 -0.37
N VAL A 114 21.69 3.27 -1.01
CA VAL A 114 21.43 2.38 -2.16
C VAL A 114 20.52 1.23 -1.73
N GLY A 115 20.85 0.57 -0.61
CA GLY A 115 20.08 -0.57 -0.09
C GLY A 115 18.64 -0.21 0.22
N VAL A 116 18.41 0.85 1.00
CA VAL A 116 17.06 1.36 1.33
C VAL A 116 16.31 1.78 0.06
N GLY A 117 16.99 2.47 -0.87
CA GLY A 117 16.40 2.89 -2.13
C GLY A 117 15.88 1.73 -2.97
N LYS A 118 16.64 0.63 -3.04
CA LYS A 118 16.25 -0.60 -3.77
C LYS A 118 15.06 -1.29 -3.10
N ILE A 119 15.03 -1.39 -1.78
CA ILE A 119 13.91 -1.98 -1.03
C ILE A 119 12.62 -1.17 -1.27
N MET A 120 12.68 0.16 -1.17
CA MET A 120 11.52 1.01 -1.44
C MET A 120 11.10 0.98 -2.92
N MET A 121 12.06 0.87 -3.86
CA MET A 121 11.75 0.69 -5.29
C MET A 121 10.98 -0.60 -5.52
N ALA A 122 11.43 -1.73 -4.96
CA ALA A 122 10.75 -3.01 -5.02
C ALA A 122 9.32 -2.94 -4.46
N TYR A 123 9.15 -2.25 -3.32
CA TYR A 123 7.85 -2.08 -2.68
C TYR A 123 6.86 -1.30 -3.56
N ASN A 124 7.27 -0.14 -4.09
CA ASN A 124 6.42 0.69 -4.94
C ASN A 124 6.11 0.01 -6.29
N LEU A 125 7.10 -0.68 -6.87
CA LEU A 125 6.89 -1.46 -8.10
C LEU A 125 5.89 -2.60 -7.89
N ASN A 126 6.00 -3.35 -6.78
CA ASN A 126 5.07 -4.43 -6.45
C ASN A 126 3.64 -3.91 -6.24
N MET A 127 3.45 -2.73 -5.63
CA MET A 127 2.11 -2.10 -5.53
C MET A 127 1.50 -1.83 -6.91
N LEU A 128 2.29 -1.33 -7.88
CA LEU A 128 1.80 -1.09 -9.25
C LEU A 128 1.44 -2.39 -9.95
N ILE A 129 2.30 -3.40 -9.87
CA ILE A 129 2.06 -4.72 -10.49
C ILE A 129 0.78 -5.33 -9.94
N ASN A 130 0.61 -5.30 -8.62
CA ASN A 130 -0.54 -5.87 -7.96
C ASN A 130 -1.86 -5.13 -8.25
N ALA A 131 -1.79 -3.86 -8.67
CA ALA A 131 -2.98 -3.09 -9.00
C ALA A 131 -3.32 -3.13 -10.50
N PHE A 132 -2.32 -2.99 -11.36
CA PHE A 132 -2.52 -2.74 -12.80
C PHE A 132 -2.02 -3.90 -13.70
N GLY A 133 -1.16 -4.77 -13.18
CA GLY A 133 -0.52 -5.82 -13.97
C GLY A 133 0.76 -5.34 -14.65
N ASP A 134 0.80 -5.36 -15.99
CA ASP A 134 1.93 -4.85 -16.77
C ASP A 134 2.06 -3.34 -16.56
N VAL A 135 3.28 -2.85 -16.33
CA VAL A 135 3.53 -1.42 -16.08
C VAL A 135 4.90 -1.01 -16.65
N PRO A 136 5.11 0.26 -17.03
CA PRO A 136 6.41 0.74 -17.50
C PRO A 136 7.45 0.73 -16.37
N TYR A 137 8.61 0.08 -16.60
CA TYR A 137 9.72 0.08 -15.64
C TYR A 137 11.09 0.12 -16.33
N SER A 138 11.42 -0.85 -17.20
CA SER A 138 12.76 -0.99 -17.80
C SER A 138 13.18 0.22 -18.65
N GLU A 139 12.24 0.88 -19.26
CA GLU A 139 12.42 2.08 -20.06
C GLU A 139 11.94 3.35 -19.35
N ALA A 140 11.19 3.21 -18.24
CA ALA A 140 10.72 4.32 -17.44
C ALA A 140 11.83 4.93 -16.57
N LEU A 141 11.51 5.97 -15.79
CA LEU A 141 12.41 6.63 -14.82
C LEU A 141 13.65 7.28 -15.43
N LYS A 142 13.65 7.53 -16.75
CA LYS A 142 14.75 8.17 -17.52
C LYS A 142 14.51 9.69 -17.73
N GLY A 143 13.47 10.24 -17.11
CA GLY A 143 13.12 11.65 -17.28
C GLY A 143 12.76 12.02 -18.71
N GLY A 144 13.33 13.11 -19.22
CA GLY A 144 13.07 13.60 -20.58
C GLY A 144 13.73 12.79 -21.71
N GLU A 145 14.54 11.77 -21.40
CA GLU A 145 15.25 10.96 -22.42
C GLU A 145 14.30 10.02 -23.17
N LEU A 146 13.26 9.49 -22.47
CA LEU A 146 12.25 8.63 -23.06
C LEU A 146 10.87 8.95 -22.47
N LEU A 147 9.99 9.53 -23.30
CA LEU A 147 8.67 10.01 -22.88
C LEU A 147 7.55 8.98 -23.03
N ILE A 148 7.76 7.96 -23.87
CA ILE A 148 6.77 6.92 -24.20
C ILE A 148 7.38 5.52 -23.95
N PRO A 149 7.60 5.15 -22.66
CA PRO A 149 8.18 3.86 -22.31
C PRO A 149 7.20 2.72 -22.65
N LYS A 150 7.74 1.55 -22.99
CA LYS A 150 6.92 0.33 -23.10
C LYS A 150 6.44 -0.14 -21.73
N PHE A 151 5.37 -0.92 -21.74
CA PHE A 151 4.91 -1.68 -20.61
C PHE A 151 5.69 -3.00 -20.53
N ASP A 152 6.18 -3.33 -19.35
CA ASP A 152 6.90 -4.57 -19.08
C ASP A 152 5.97 -5.61 -18.50
N ASP A 153 6.22 -6.88 -18.78
CA ASP A 153 5.45 -8.02 -18.29
C ASP A 153 5.48 -8.13 -16.76
N GLN A 154 4.31 -8.28 -16.14
CA GLN A 154 4.13 -8.29 -14.71
C GLN A 154 4.88 -9.42 -14.00
N ALA A 155 5.06 -10.59 -14.63
CA ALA A 155 5.81 -11.70 -14.03
C ALA A 155 7.32 -11.41 -14.05
N ALA A 156 7.83 -10.81 -15.12
CA ALA A 156 9.21 -10.32 -15.18
C ALA A 156 9.47 -9.20 -14.17
N LEU A 157 8.51 -8.29 -13.98
CA LEU A 157 8.60 -7.22 -12.98
C LEU A 157 8.55 -7.74 -11.55
N HIS A 158 7.79 -8.80 -11.29
CA HIS A 158 7.81 -9.47 -9.99
C HIS A 158 9.20 -10.04 -9.69
N ALA A 159 9.85 -10.71 -10.67
CA ALA A 159 11.22 -11.16 -10.52
C ALA A 159 12.21 -10.00 -10.32
N THR A 160 12.00 -8.89 -11.02
CA THR A 160 12.79 -7.65 -10.84
C THR A 160 12.63 -7.11 -9.40
N SER A 161 11.41 -7.12 -8.84
CA SER A 161 11.17 -6.71 -7.45
C SER A 161 11.93 -7.60 -6.47
N MET A 162 11.97 -8.91 -6.68
CA MET A 162 12.75 -9.84 -5.86
C MET A 162 14.26 -9.56 -5.94
N ASN A 163 14.79 -9.33 -7.14
CA ASN A 163 16.20 -9.00 -7.34
C ASN A 163 16.59 -7.67 -6.65
N LEU A 164 15.71 -6.65 -6.70
CA LEU A 164 15.92 -5.39 -5.99
C LEU A 164 16.03 -5.58 -4.47
N LEU A 165 15.26 -6.50 -3.89
CA LEU A 165 15.36 -6.83 -2.46
C LEU A 165 16.70 -7.52 -2.15
N ASP A 166 17.15 -8.48 -2.96
CA ASP A 166 18.43 -9.16 -2.77
C ASP A 166 19.62 -8.20 -2.91
N GLU A 167 19.58 -7.34 -3.92
CA GLU A 167 20.56 -6.27 -4.09
C GLU A 167 20.52 -5.27 -2.93
N GLY A 168 19.33 -4.93 -2.43
CA GLY A 168 19.15 -4.06 -1.27
C GLY A 168 19.81 -4.62 -0.02
N ILE A 169 19.60 -5.91 0.29
CA ILE A 169 20.26 -6.61 1.40
C ILE A 169 21.78 -6.58 1.22
N THR A 170 22.27 -6.88 0.03
CA THR A 170 23.69 -6.87 -0.28
C THR A 170 24.34 -5.51 -0.03
N GLU A 171 23.67 -4.42 -0.43
CA GLU A 171 24.17 -3.07 -0.21
C GLU A 171 24.16 -2.67 1.28
N LEU A 172 23.13 -3.06 2.02
CA LEU A 172 23.02 -2.79 3.46
C LEU A 172 24.08 -3.52 4.29
N GLN A 173 24.56 -4.68 3.82
CA GLN A 173 25.60 -5.45 4.49
C GLN A 173 27.03 -4.91 4.26
N LYS A 174 27.22 -3.97 3.33
CA LYS A 174 28.52 -3.36 3.08
C LYS A 174 28.94 -2.45 4.24
N THR A 175 30.23 -2.48 4.54
CA THR A 175 30.86 -1.57 5.51
C THR A 175 31.52 -0.39 4.82
N GLY A 176 31.75 0.71 5.56
CA GLY A 176 32.47 1.88 5.03
C GLY A 176 31.64 2.74 4.09
N ALA A 177 30.32 2.79 4.28
CA ALA A 177 29.46 3.75 3.59
C ALA A 177 29.94 5.19 3.85
N SER A 178 30.00 6.01 2.80
CA SER A 178 30.42 7.41 2.89
C SER A 178 29.49 8.28 3.74
N LEU A 179 28.20 7.88 3.82
CA LEU A 179 27.17 8.54 4.59
C LEU A 179 26.28 7.48 5.24
N ASN A 180 26.06 7.62 6.55
CA ASN A 180 25.10 6.79 7.27
C ASN A 180 23.66 7.28 7.03
N LEU A 181 22.69 6.37 7.18
CA LEU A 181 21.28 6.75 7.21
C LEU A 181 21.03 7.67 8.39
N ASP A 182 20.37 8.81 8.13
CA ASP A 182 20.04 9.78 9.17
C ASP A 182 18.69 9.41 9.81
N ALA A 183 18.68 9.30 11.14
CA ALA A 183 17.51 8.88 11.90
C ALA A 183 16.28 9.80 11.73
N ALA A 184 16.50 11.09 11.56
CA ALA A 184 15.42 12.06 11.36
C ALA A 184 14.86 12.03 9.93
N SER A 185 15.65 11.56 8.98
CA SER A 185 15.30 11.47 7.55
C SER A 185 14.66 10.11 7.22
N ASP A 186 14.99 9.05 7.91
CA ASP A 186 14.33 7.75 7.77
C ASP A 186 13.11 7.68 8.69
N VAL A 187 11.96 8.08 8.17
CA VAL A 187 10.70 8.13 8.94
C VAL A 187 10.04 6.75 9.14
N ILE A 188 10.69 5.66 8.70
CA ILE A 188 10.21 4.28 8.86
C ILE A 188 10.99 3.56 9.94
N HIS A 189 12.30 3.47 9.81
CA HIS A 189 13.17 2.71 10.72
C HIS A 189 14.20 3.56 11.47
N GLY A 190 14.15 4.89 11.35
CA GLY A 190 15.05 5.78 12.09
C GLY A 190 16.53 5.56 11.78
N GLY A 191 16.87 5.20 10.54
CA GLY A 191 18.24 4.94 10.09
C GLY A 191 18.80 3.57 10.49
N ASN A 192 17.99 2.68 11.04
CA ASN A 192 18.41 1.34 11.47
C ASN A 192 18.58 0.40 10.26
N VAL A 193 19.83 0.12 9.90
CA VAL A 193 20.23 -0.76 8.79
C VAL A 193 19.71 -2.20 8.98
N GLU A 194 19.81 -2.74 10.19
CA GLU A 194 19.34 -4.11 10.48
C GLU A 194 17.81 -4.23 10.32
N ALA A 195 17.06 -3.22 10.73
CA ALA A 195 15.62 -3.19 10.55
C ALA A 195 15.23 -3.17 9.04
N TRP A 196 16.00 -2.48 8.21
CA TRP A 196 15.81 -2.50 6.76
C TRP A 196 16.14 -3.87 6.14
N ILE A 197 17.19 -4.57 6.62
CA ILE A 197 17.49 -5.94 6.17
C ILE A 197 16.34 -6.88 6.53
N LYS A 198 15.83 -6.84 7.77
CA LYS A 198 14.66 -7.61 8.18
C LYS A 198 13.42 -7.29 7.33
N THR A 199 13.20 -6.00 7.00
CA THR A 199 12.11 -5.57 6.12
C THR A 199 12.25 -6.13 4.71
N ALA A 200 13.47 -6.20 4.17
CA ALA A 200 13.70 -6.83 2.87
C ALA A 200 13.36 -8.32 2.88
N HIS A 201 13.76 -9.07 3.91
CA HIS A 201 13.37 -10.48 4.09
C HIS A 201 11.86 -10.65 4.26
N ALA A 202 11.21 -9.77 5.02
CA ALA A 202 9.75 -9.77 5.19
C ALA A 202 9.03 -9.52 3.85
N LEU A 203 9.50 -8.57 3.04
CA LEU A 203 8.97 -8.30 1.70
C LEU A 203 9.21 -9.48 0.75
N LYS A 204 10.38 -10.13 0.80
CA LYS A 204 10.63 -11.35 0.01
C LYS A 204 9.62 -12.44 0.36
N ALA A 205 9.40 -12.70 1.65
CA ALA A 205 8.40 -13.67 2.11
C ALA A 205 6.98 -13.30 1.61
N ARG A 206 6.58 -12.02 1.70
CA ARG A 206 5.30 -11.53 1.16
C ARG A 206 5.20 -11.77 -0.35
N PHE A 207 6.18 -11.33 -1.13
CA PHE A 207 6.16 -11.43 -2.59
C PHE A 207 6.16 -12.89 -3.06
N MET A 208 6.92 -13.77 -2.41
CA MET A 208 6.84 -15.20 -2.68
C MET A 208 5.45 -15.76 -2.34
N ASN A 209 4.83 -15.32 -1.23
CA ASN A 209 3.52 -15.80 -0.81
C ASN A 209 2.38 -15.29 -1.71
N GLN A 210 2.57 -14.19 -2.44
CA GLN A 210 1.62 -13.75 -3.47
C GLN A 210 1.44 -14.79 -4.59
N LEU A 211 2.43 -15.66 -4.79
CA LEU A 211 2.46 -16.64 -5.88
C LEU A 211 1.83 -18.01 -5.50
N THR A 212 1.05 -18.10 -4.42
CA THR A 212 0.46 -19.38 -3.95
C THR A 212 -0.42 -20.10 -4.97
N ARG A 213 -0.89 -19.41 -6.01
CA ARG A 213 -1.64 -20.02 -7.14
C ARG A 213 -0.75 -20.54 -8.27
N LYS A 214 0.54 -20.24 -8.23
CA LYS A 214 1.49 -20.62 -9.28
C LYS A 214 2.16 -21.95 -8.97
N ALA A 215 2.42 -22.74 -10.01
CA ALA A 215 3.18 -23.98 -9.88
C ALA A 215 4.62 -23.78 -9.35
N SER A 216 5.16 -22.56 -9.48
CA SER A 216 6.48 -22.18 -8.96
C SER A 216 6.48 -21.89 -7.46
N TYR A 217 5.32 -21.81 -6.80
CA TYR A 217 5.27 -21.53 -5.36
C TYR A 217 5.99 -22.60 -4.54
N ASN A 218 6.80 -22.15 -3.60
CA ASN A 218 7.52 -23.04 -2.68
C ASN A 218 7.39 -22.53 -1.26
N ALA A 219 6.59 -23.19 -0.44
CA ALA A 219 6.37 -22.84 0.95
C ALA A 219 7.66 -22.85 1.78
N GLY A 220 8.60 -23.78 1.52
CA GLY A 220 9.88 -23.86 2.21
C GLY A 220 10.74 -22.62 2.02
N ASN A 221 10.73 -22.02 0.81
CA ASN A 221 11.44 -20.78 0.54
C ASN A 221 10.82 -19.61 1.34
N VAL A 222 9.49 -19.52 1.40
CA VAL A 222 8.79 -18.50 2.23
C VAL A 222 9.20 -18.64 3.69
N LEU A 223 9.14 -19.87 4.24
CA LEU A 223 9.52 -20.15 5.63
C LEU A 223 11.01 -19.83 5.91
N THR A 224 11.88 -19.99 4.92
CA THR A 224 13.30 -19.63 5.03
C THR A 224 13.49 -18.12 5.16
N GLU A 225 12.84 -17.32 4.32
CA GLU A 225 12.91 -15.85 4.41
C GLU A 225 12.35 -15.33 5.73
N LEU A 226 11.28 -15.94 6.24
CA LEU A 226 10.66 -15.56 7.52
C LEU A 226 11.59 -15.75 8.72
N ASN A 227 12.55 -16.68 8.67
CA ASN A 227 13.55 -16.87 9.74
C ASN A 227 14.50 -15.65 9.89
N SER A 228 14.67 -14.86 8.83
CA SER A 228 15.49 -13.64 8.80
C SER A 228 14.65 -12.35 8.83
N ALA A 229 13.32 -12.48 8.85
CA ALA A 229 12.38 -11.36 8.89
C ALA A 229 12.15 -10.86 10.34
N TYR A 230 10.94 -10.46 10.64
CA TYR A 230 10.57 -9.87 11.94
C TYR A 230 10.45 -10.93 13.05
N ALA A 231 10.96 -10.57 14.23
CA ALA A 231 10.87 -11.39 15.43
C ALA A 231 9.77 -10.91 16.41
N SER A 232 9.35 -9.66 16.31
CA SER A 232 8.31 -9.07 17.16
C SER A 232 7.72 -7.80 16.54
N ASN A 233 6.66 -7.24 17.14
CA ASN A 233 6.06 -5.97 16.73
C ASN A 233 7.03 -4.77 16.75
N THR A 234 8.18 -4.88 17.42
CA THR A 234 9.21 -3.81 17.43
C THR A 234 9.96 -3.71 16.10
N ASP A 235 9.89 -4.75 15.28
CA ASP A 235 10.49 -4.78 13.94
C ASP A 235 9.58 -4.18 12.85
N ASP A 236 8.32 -3.89 13.17
CA ASP A 236 7.32 -3.40 12.21
C ASP A 236 7.82 -2.18 11.42
N ALA A 237 7.73 -2.23 10.10
CA ALA A 237 7.99 -1.09 9.22
C ALA A 237 6.76 -0.17 9.20
N MET A 238 6.82 0.94 9.94
CA MET A 238 5.70 1.85 10.09
C MET A 238 6.12 3.31 9.93
N MET A 239 5.38 4.06 9.14
CA MET A 239 5.50 5.52 9.09
C MET A 239 4.55 6.15 10.11
N THR A 240 5.11 6.96 11.02
CA THR A 240 4.37 7.65 12.10
C THR A 240 4.45 9.17 12.04
N VAL A 241 5.17 9.70 11.05
CA VAL A 241 5.42 11.14 10.90
C VAL A 241 4.51 11.71 9.81
N PHE A 242 3.74 12.74 10.13
CA PHE A 242 2.81 13.39 9.21
C PHE A 242 2.95 14.91 9.27
N ARG A 243 2.68 15.61 8.16
CA ARG A 243 2.65 17.09 8.09
C ARG A 243 1.40 17.71 8.73
N GLY A 244 0.74 17.00 9.58
CA GLY A 244 -0.51 17.44 10.23
C GLY A 244 -1.08 16.24 10.96
N ARG A 245 -1.96 15.51 10.32
CA ARG A 245 -2.56 14.30 10.87
C ARG A 245 -2.33 13.11 9.95
N SER A 246 -2.47 11.90 10.48
CA SER A 246 -2.53 10.67 9.67
C SER A 246 -3.65 10.78 8.63
N PRO A 247 -3.45 10.29 7.41
CA PRO A 247 -4.48 10.35 6.38
C PRO A 247 -5.74 9.56 6.77
N TRP A 248 -5.62 8.45 7.48
CA TRP A 248 -6.78 7.73 8.02
C TRP A 248 -7.51 8.52 9.13
N ASN A 249 -6.78 9.33 9.91
CA ASN A 249 -7.45 10.28 10.82
C ASN A 249 -8.23 11.34 10.04
N GLN A 250 -7.75 11.77 8.87
CA GLN A 250 -8.51 12.69 8.04
C GLN A 250 -9.82 12.05 7.55
N VAL A 251 -9.79 10.78 7.13
CA VAL A 251 -10.99 10.02 6.74
C VAL A 251 -11.99 9.96 7.90
N ALA A 252 -11.55 9.51 9.06
CA ALA A 252 -12.41 9.45 10.26
C ALA A 252 -12.93 10.83 10.68
N TYR A 253 -12.08 11.87 10.63
CA TYR A 253 -12.46 13.24 10.97
C TYR A 253 -13.49 13.81 9.99
N ASN A 254 -13.40 13.47 8.70
CA ASN A 254 -14.34 13.93 7.69
C ASN A 254 -15.79 13.58 8.08
N ASN A 255 -16.00 12.41 8.65
CA ASN A 255 -17.34 12.01 9.10
C ASN A 255 -17.84 12.87 10.27
N THR A 256 -16.97 13.29 11.19
CA THR A 256 -17.38 14.15 12.33
C THR A 256 -17.81 15.55 11.90
N VAL A 257 -17.51 15.96 10.67
CA VAL A 257 -17.91 17.25 10.06
C VAL A 257 -18.88 17.07 8.89
N LEU A 258 -19.56 15.93 8.85
CA LEU A 258 -20.61 15.58 7.88
C LEU A 258 -20.13 15.52 6.43
N LEU A 259 -18.86 15.16 6.19
CA LEU A 259 -18.35 14.86 4.86
C LEU A 259 -18.58 13.39 4.43
N LEU A 260 -19.26 12.61 5.29
CA LEU A 260 -19.76 11.26 5.02
C LEU A 260 -18.68 10.33 4.45
N ASP A 261 -17.54 10.23 5.16
CA ASP A 261 -16.40 9.39 4.82
C ASP A 261 -16.11 8.40 5.96
N GLY A 262 -15.33 7.34 5.71
CA GLY A 262 -14.90 6.41 6.76
C GLY A 262 -16.00 5.49 7.29
N TRP A 263 -17.02 5.20 6.50
CA TRP A 263 -18.09 4.27 6.83
C TRP A 263 -17.57 2.84 6.80
N LEU A 264 -17.85 2.06 7.84
CA LEU A 264 -17.43 0.66 7.89
C LEU A 264 -18.42 -0.22 7.17
N SER A 265 -17.90 -1.18 6.40
CA SER A 265 -18.73 -2.16 5.70
C SER A 265 -19.42 -3.11 6.68
N GLU A 266 -20.65 -3.52 6.35
CA GLU A 266 -21.41 -4.57 7.05
C GLU A 266 -20.57 -5.85 7.13
N GLN A 267 -19.97 -6.30 6.03
CA GLN A 267 -19.09 -7.47 6.00
C GLN A 267 -17.98 -7.42 7.06
N PHE A 268 -17.35 -6.28 7.24
CA PHE A 268 -16.26 -6.13 8.22
C PHE A 268 -16.78 -6.05 9.65
N VAL A 269 -17.87 -5.33 9.88
CA VAL A 269 -18.48 -5.21 11.23
C VAL A 269 -18.99 -6.57 11.68
N ASP A 270 -19.76 -7.27 10.86
CA ASP A 270 -20.34 -8.59 11.16
C ASP A 270 -19.26 -9.66 11.39
N ALA A 271 -18.10 -9.52 10.74
CA ALA A 271 -16.96 -10.41 10.98
C ALA A 271 -16.37 -10.25 12.39
N LEU A 272 -16.59 -9.11 13.06
CA LEU A 272 -15.99 -8.80 14.36
C LEU A 272 -17.00 -8.71 15.51
N ASP A 273 -18.28 -8.42 15.24
CA ASP A 273 -19.31 -8.27 16.30
C ASP A 273 -19.95 -9.60 16.74
N GLY A 274 -19.52 -10.72 16.16
CA GLY A 274 -20.02 -12.06 16.44
C GLY A 274 -21.09 -12.54 15.47
N THR A 275 -21.65 -11.70 14.62
CA THR A 275 -22.70 -12.08 13.66
C THR A 275 -22.22 -13.19 12.72
N THR A 276 -21.07 -12.99 12.03
CA THR A 276 -20.56 -13.99 11.09
C THR A 276 -19.95 -15.22 11.79
N PHE A 277 -19.14 -15.02 12.84
CA PHE A 277 -18.34 -16.11 13.42
C PHE A 277 -18.79 -16.58 14.80
N GLY A 278 -19.82 -15.98 15.39
CA GLY A 278 -20.36 -16.36 16.70
C GLY A 278 -19.46 -16.01 17.89
N VAL A 279 -18.44 -15.17 17.68
CA VAL A 279 -17.52 -14.66 18.72
C VAL A 279 -17.23 -13.19 18.46
N GLU A 280 -17.39 -12.38 19.51
CA GLU A 280 -17.04 -10.96 19.46
C GLU A 280 -15.52 -10.78 19.47
N ASP A 281 -15.02 -9.93 18.57
CA ASP A 281 -13.60 -9.65 18.44
C ASP A 281 -13.25 -8.37 19.22
N PRO A 282 -12.37 -8.43 20.22
CA PRO A 282 -12.01 -7.28 21.04
C PRO A 282 -11.27 -6.17 20.29
N ARG A 283 -10.95 -6.36 19.01
CA ARG A 283 -10.38 -5.31 18.15
C ARG A 283 -11.44 -4.32 17.65
N LEU A 284 -12.71 -4.71 17.56
CA LEU A 284 -13.78 -3.88 16.99
C LEU A 284 -13.92 -2.52 17.71
N PRO A 285 -13.98 -2.43 19.06
CA PRO A 285 -14.07 -1.15 19.76
C PRO A 285 -12.87 -0.21 19.55
N LEU A 286 -11.72 -0.74 19.09
CA LEU A 286 -10.51 0.02 18.78
C LEU A 286 -10.48 0.54 17.34
N ILE A 287 -11.49 0.18 16.55
CA ILE A 287 -11.62 0.53 15.11
C ILE A 287 -12.86 1.39 14.89
N ALA A 288 -14.01 0.94 15.38
CA ALA A 288 -15.33 1.44 15.07
C ALA A 288 -15.90 2.37 16.15
N THR A 289 -16.84 3.24 15.75
CA THR A 289 -17.73 3.95 16.67
C THR A 289 -18.94 3.08 16.99
N LEU A 290 -19.48 3.23 18.20
CA LEU A 290 -20.82 2.73 18.51
C LEU A 290 -21.87 3.56 17.75
N THR A 291 -22.97 2.91 17.38
CA THR A 291 -24.17 3.61 16.91
C THR A 291 -24.88 4.32 18.07
N GLN A 292 -25.85 5.19 17.75
CA GLN A 292 -26.72 5.79 18.77
C GLN A 292 -27.53 4.77 19.60
N PHE A 293 -27.62 3.52 19.10
CA PHE A 293 -28.33 2.43 19.81
C PHE A 293 -27.42 1.65 20.76
N GLY A 294 -26.12 1.96 20.77
CA GLY A 294 -25.13 1.32 21.64
C GLY A 294 -24.61 -0.02 21.10
N ASP A 295 -24.81 -0.29 19.83
CA ASP A 295 -24.31 -1.47 19.10
C ASP A 295 -23.35 -1.08 17.98
N TYR A 296 -22.90 -2.05 17.19
CA TYR A 296 -22.13 -1.83 15.95
C TYR A 296 -22.98 -2.26 14.75
N ARG A 297 -22.97 -1.44 13.69
CA ARG A 297 -23.70 -1.73 12.45
C ARG A 297 -22.89 -1.24 11.28
N GLY A 298 -22.59 -2.13 10.34
CA GLY A 298 -21.93 -1.78 9.10
C GLY A 298 -22.90 -1.28 8.04
N THR A 299 -22.35 -0.69 6.99
CA THR A 299 -23.08 -0.24 5.80
C THR A 299 -22.91 -1.29 4.70
N PRO A 300 -23.99 -1.81 4.08
CA PRO A 300 -23.86 -2.75 2.97
C PRO A 300 -23.22 -2.09 1.75
N ASN A 301 -22.20 -2.74 1.17
CA ASN A 301 -21.53 -2.21 -0.01
C ASN A 301 -22.48 -2.11 -1.22
N GLY A 302 -22.44 -0.97 -1.91
CA GLY A 302 -23.29 -0.67 -3.06
C GLY A 302 -24.70 -0.20 -2.71
N ALA A 303 -25.26 -0.59 -1.56
CA ALA A 303 -26.58 -0.17 -1.10
C ALA A 303 -26.63 1.28 -0.59
N GLY A 304 -25.49 1.79 -0.10
CA GLY A 304 -25.40 3.07 0.58
C GLY A 304 -25.92 3.01 2.01
N ARG A 305 -25.89 4.13 2.72
CA ARG A 305 -26.32 4.25 4.11
C ARG A 305 -27.76 3.80 4.31
N ILE A 306 -28.02 3.17 5.44
CA ILE A 306 -29.35 2.79 5.90
C ILE A 306 -30.04 3.99 6.57
N GLY A 307 -29.29 4.72 7.40
CA GLY A 307 -29.78 5.87 8.13
C GLY A 307 -29.66 7.20 7.37
N THR A 308 -29.84 8.30 8.11
CA THR A 308 -29.79 9.67 7.55
C THR A 308 -28.36 10.15 7.27
N GLY A 309 -27.37 9.50 7.87
CA GLY A 309 -25.97 9.91 7.86
C GLY A 309 -25.63 11.04 8.82
N THR A 310 -26.57 11.42 9.70
CA THR A 310 -26.39 12.50 10.69
C THR A 310 -26.66 12.07 12.12
N ASP A 311 -27.25 10.88 12.33
CA ASP A 311 -27.76 10.41 13.61
C ASP A 311 -27.00 9.19 14.16
N ASP A 312 -25.77 8.93 13.67
CA ASP A 312 -24.91 7.82 14.09
C ASP A 312 -25.65 6.46 14.10
N GLU A 313 -26.39 6.17 13.02
CA GLU A 313 -27.17 4.92 12.88
C GLU A 313 -26.31 3.77 12.36
N GLU A 314 -25.14 4.06 11.77
CA GLU A 314 -24.11 3.09 11.38
C GLU A 314 -22.78 3.39 12.07
N SER A 315 -21.89 2.41 12.05
CA SER A 315 -20.54 2.52 12.62
C SER A 315 -19.56 3.13 11.63
N TYR A 316 -18.72 4.01 12.12
CA TYR A 316 -17.71 4.73 11.36
C TYR A 316 -16.32 4.41 11.88
N LEU A 317 -15.31 4.69 11.05
CA LEU A 317 -13.92 4.66 11.48
C LEU A 317 -13.70 5.67 12.62
N SER A 318 -13.35 5.20 13.82
CA SER A 318 -13.26 6.04 15.01
C SER A 318 -12.07 6.99 14.95
N VAL A 319 -12.29 8.30 15.16
CA VAL A 319 -11.21 9.31 15.21
C VAL A 319 -10.16 9.06 16.31
N ASN A 320 -10.49 8.23 17.28
CA ASN A 320 -9.62 7.83 18.38
C ASN A 320 -9.11 6.38 18.22
N GLY A 321 -9.53 5.69 17.16
CA GLY A 321 -9.18 4.31 16.90
C GLY A 321 -7.70 4.09 16.63
N TYR A 322 -7.26 2.84 16.72
CA TYR A 322 -5.86 2.49 16.49
C TYR A 322 -5.38 2.95 15.11
N TYR A 323 -6.16 2.73 14.06
CA TYR A 323 -5.81 3.05 12.67
C TYR A 323 -6.05 4.51 12.28
N SER A 324 -6.78 5.26 13.11
CA SER A 324 -7.35 6.57 12.72
C SER A 324 -7.23 7.67 13.76
N ARG A 325 -6.50 7.46 14.86
CA ARG A 325 -6.10 8.57 15.74
C ARG A 325 -5.15 9.54 15.02
N GLY A 326 -4.99 10.76 15.54
CA GLY A 326 -4.27 11.84 14.88
C GLY A 326 -2.89 11.50 14.32
N ASN A 327 -2.14 10.64 15.02
CA ASN A 327 -0.82 10.13 14.61
C ASN A 327 -0.83 8.62 14.35
N ALA A 328 -1.96 8.05 13.94
CA ALA A 328 -2.07 6.63 13.63
C ALA A 328 -1.01 6.21 12.59
N PRO A 329 -0.29 5.10 12.81
CA PRO A 329 0.77 4.69 11.90
C PRO A 329 0.22 4.19 10.56
N LEU A 330 0.98 4.42 9.50
CA LEU A 330 0.80 3.71 8.23
C LEU A 330 1.77 2.52 8.23
N ALA A 331 1.23 1.33 8.30
CA ALA A 331 2.03 0.10 8.29
C ALA A 331 2.43 -0.26 6.85
N LEU A 332 3.71 -0.50 6.61
CA LEU A 332 4.21 -1.05 5.35
C LEU A 332 4.27 -2.57 5.41
N VAL A 333 4.89 -3.10 6.46
CA VAL A 333 5.01 -4.53 6.73
C VAL A 333 4.95 -4.71 8.25
N THR A 334 4.27 -5.77 8.71
CA THR A 334 4.11 -6.01 10.15
C THR A 334 4.47 -7.43 10.56
N TYR A 335 4.90 -7.59 11.80
CA TYR A 335 5.16 -8.91 12.39
C TYR A 335 3.91 -9.80 12.40
N ALA A 336 2.75 -9.23 12.71
CA ALA A 336 1.49 -9.97 12.67
C ALA A 336 1.23 -10.55 11.27
N GLU A 337 1.44 -9.77 10.22
CA GLU A 337 1.35 -10.26 8.83
C GLU A 337 2.34 -11.39 8.55
N MET A 338 3.60 -11.25 9.00
CA MET A 338 4.61 -12.31 8.83
C MET A 338 4.17 -13.61 9.51
N LYS A 339 3.53 -13.54 10.67
CA LYS A 339 2.99 -14.73 11.35
C LYS A 339 1.84 -15.37 10.57
N PHE A 340 0.97 -14.61 9.91
CA PHE A 340 -0.06 -15.18 9.05
C PHE A 340 0.50 -15.75 7.74
N ILE A 341 1.55 -15.15 7.18
CA ILE A 341 2.28 -15.74 6.04
C ILE A 341 2.97 -17.05 6.48
N GLU A 342 3.55 -17.09 7.68
CA GLU A 342 4.14 -18.31 8.25
C GLU A 342 3.07 -19.40 8.43
N ALA A 343 1.91 -19.04 8.98
CA ALA A 343 0.80 -19.97 9.16
C ALA A 343 0.32 -20.58 7.82
N GLU A 344 0.13 -19.72 6.81
CA GLU A 344 -0.27 -20.16 5.47
C GLU A 344 0.80 -21.06 4.82
N ALA A 345 2.07 -20.63 4.83
CA ALA A 345 3.17 -21.38 4.22
C ALA A 345 3.40 -22.72 4.92
N ALA A 346 3.36 -22.77 6.25
CA ALA A 346 3.48 -24.01 7.02
C ALA A 346 2.29 -24.96 6.75
N PHE A 347 1.05 -24.41 6.68
CA PHE A 347 -0.13 -25.21 6.31
C PHE A 347 0.02 -25.85 4.92
N ARG A 348 0.49 -25.07 3.92
CA ARG A 348 0.73 -25.55 2.55
C ARG A 348 1.90 -26.55 2.45
N ALA A 349 2.81 -26.53 3.44
CA ALA A 349 3.89 -27.51 3.59
C ALA A 349 3.48 -28.76 4.41
N ASP A 350 2.19 -28.87 4.80
CA ASP A 350 1.63 -29.93 5.67
C ASP A 350 2.24 -29.93 7.10
N ASP A 351 2.84 -28.80 7.55
CA ASP A 351 3.34 -28.60 8.90
C ASP A 351 2.24 -27.92 9.76
N LYS A 352 1.22 -28.68 10.11
CA LYS A 352 0.07 -28.17 10.88
C LYS A 352 0.44 -27.65 12.28
N PRO A 353 1.37 -28.27 13.04
CA PRO A 353 1.80 -27.72 14.32
C PRO A 353 2.38 -26.32 14.20
N ARG A 354 3.27 -26.09 13.23
CA ARG A 354 3.85 -24.76 12.94
C ARG A 354 2.80 -23.78 12.45
N ALA A 355 1.91 -24.22 11.55
CA ALA A 355 0.81 -23.41 11.03
C ALA A 355 -0.09 -22.90 12.16
N TYR A 356 -0.49 -23.77 13.07
CA TYR A 356 -1.36 -23.42 14.19
C TYR A 356 -0.67 -22.49 15.21
N ALA A 357 0.57 -22.77 15.54
CA ALA A 357 1.36 -21.91 16.44
C ALA A 357 1.53 -20.49 15.84
N ALA A 358 1.84 -20.39 14.54
CA ALA A 358 2.00 -19.12 13.85
C ALA A 358 0.67 -18.35 13.73
N TYR A 359 -0.44 -19.05 13.48
CA TYR A 359 -1.80 -18.49 13.45
C TYR A 359 -2.15 -17.80 14.79
N LEU A 360 -2.01 -18.51 15.92
CA LEU A 360 -2.28 -17.94 17.25
C LEU A 360 -1.33 -16.78 17.57
N ALA A 361 -0.05 -16.91 17.21
CA ALA A 361 0.93 -15.85 17.39
C ALA A 361 0.60 -14.59 16.57
N GLY A 362 0.05 -14.75 15.35
CA GLY A 362 -0.39 -13.65 14.49
C GLY A 362 -1.55 -12.86 15.13
N ILE A 363 -2.55 -13.56 15.65
CA ILE A 363 -3.68 -12.95 16.37
C ILE A 363 -3.16 -12.17 17.58
N ALA A 364 -2.37 -12.84 18.44
CA ALA A 364 -1.82 -12.22 19.64
C ALA A 364 -0.95 -11.00 19.33
N ALA A 365 -0.09 -11.09 18.30
CA ALA A 365 0.75 -9.97 17.87
C ALA A 365 -0.07 -8.78 17.41
N HIS A 366 -1.13 -9.01 16.61
CA HIS A 366 -1.99 -7.95 16.13
C HIS A 366 -2.78 -7.28 17.28
N MET A 367 -3.39 -8.07 18.16
CA MET A 367 -4.12 -7.56 19.33
C MET A 367 -3.22 -6.76 20.28
N ASN A 368 -2.01 -7.28 20.56
CA ASN A 368 -1.02 -6.58 21.40
C ASN A 368 -0.62 -5.22 20.77
N LYS A 369 -0.41 -5.18 19.47
CA LYS A 369 -0.08 -3.96 18.73
C LYS A 369 -1.20 -2.93 18.82
N MET A 370 -2.44 -3.34 18.71
CA MET A 370 -3.60 -2.47 18.82
C MET A 370 -3.87 -1.98 20.24
N GLY A 371 -3.32 -2.64 21.25
CA GLY A 371 -3.54 -2.31 22.65
C GLY A 371 -4.78 -2.98 23.26
N VAL A 372 -5.22 -4.10 22.69
CA VAL A 372 -6.22 -4.99 23.34
C VAL A 372 -5.67 -5.45 24.68
N SER A 373 -6.51 -5.45 25.72
CA SER A 373 -6.07 -5.93 27.04
C SER A 373 -5.64 -7.39 27.02
N ALA A 374 -4.70 -7.76 27.89
CA ALA A 374 -4.26 -9.16 27.96
C ALA A 374 -5.42 -10.11 28.30
N ALA A 375 -6.37 -9.66 29.15
CA ALA A 375 -7.54 -10.45 29.52
C ALA A 375 -8.46 -10.71 28.33
N ASP A 376 -8.76 -9.67 27.52
CA ASP A 376 -9.66 -9.80 26.36
C ASP A 376 -9.00 -10.61 25.24
N ARG A 377 -7.69 -10.36 25.02
CA ARG A 377 -6.91 -11.17 24.07
C ARG A 377 -6.92 -12.66 24.45
N ASP A 378 -6.61 -12.97 25.71
CA ASP A 378 -6.51 -14.35 26.17
C ASP A 378 -7.90 -15.03 26.20
N ALA A 379 -8.96 -14.28 26.49
CA ALA A 379 -10.35 -14.75 26.35
C ALA A 379 -10.66 -15.11 24.89
N TYR A 380 -10.38 -14.21 23.94
CA TYR A 380 -10.59 -14.47 22.52
C TYR A 380 -9.77 -15.67 22.02
N LEU A 381 -8.49 -15.77 22.41
CA LEU A 381 -7.63 -16.90 22.07
C LEU A 381 -8.06 -18.22 22.72
N SER A 382 -8.92 -18.21 23.76
CA SER A 382 -9.46 -19.41 24.38
C SER A 382 -10.77 -19.89 23.74
N GLU A 383 -11.38 -19.07 22.87
CA GLU A 383 -12.61 -19.47 22.18
C GLU A 383 -12.41 -20.69 21.29
N SER A 384 -13.32 -21.65 21.35
CA SER A 384 -13.20 -22.91 20.62
C SER A 384 -13.22 -22.75 19.10
N SER A 385 -13.84 -21.69 18.60
CA SER A 385 -13.87 -21.32 17.17
C SER A 385 -12.56 -20.66 16.70
N VAL A 386 -11.72 -20.19 17.62
CA VAL A 386 -10.40 -19.60 17.39
C VAL A 386 -9.30 -20.63 17.67
N SER A 387 -9.30 -21.22 18.87
CA SER A 387 -8.37 -22.27 19.30
C SER A 387 -8.85 -23.66 18.89
N VAL A 388 -8.89 -23.90 17.58
CA VAL A 388 -9.43 -25.15 17.00
C VAL A 388 -8.51 -26.37 17.18
N GLY A 389 -7.27 -26.19 17.60
CA GLY A 389 -6.22 -27.22 17.67
C GLY A 389 -5.53 -27.48 16.32
N GLU A 390 -4.33 -28.04 16.40
CA GLU A 390 -3.45 -28.27 15.24
C GLU A 390 -4.11 -29.10 14.13
N ALA A 391 -4.90 -30.12 14.49
CA ALA A 391 -5.54 -31.01 13.54
C ALA A 391 -6.62 -30.30 12.70
N ASN A 392 -7.24 -29.26 13.24
CA ASN A 392 -8.42 -28.60 12.69
C ASN A 392 -8.14 -27.24 12.06
N ILE A 393 -6.86 -26.77 12.07
CA ILE A 393 -6.49 -25.53 11.40
C ILE A 393 -6.80 -25.63 9.90
N THR A 394 -7.35 -24.57 9.32
CA THR A 394 -7.67 -24.46 7.90
C THR A 394 -7.15 -23.16 7.31
N LEU A 395 -7.08 -23.09 5.97
CA LEU A 395 -6.72 -21.86 5.27
C LEU A 395 -7.74 -20.75 5.48
N GLU A 396 -9.03 -21.11 5.60
CA GLU A 396 -10.11 -20.14 5.81
C GLU A 396 -9.95 -19.44 7.17
N LEU A 397 -9.58 -20.17 8.23
CA LEU A 397 -9.32 -19.59 9.54
C LEU A 397 -8.10 -18.65 9.52
N ILE A 398 -7.02 -19.07 8.84
CA ILE A 398 -5.81 -18.25 8.66
C ILE A 398 -6.17 -16.98 7.86
N ALA A 399 -6.91 -17.14 6.76
CA ALA A 399 -7.33 -16.03 5.91
C ALA A 399 -8.24 -15.04 6.64
N LYS A 400 -9.20 -15.54 7.43
CA LYS A 400 -10.11 -14.73 8.27
C LYS A 400 -9.33 -13.83 9.23
N GLU A 401 -8.40 -14.38 9.99
CA GLU A 401 -7.64 -13.59 10.96
C GLU A 401 -6.63 -12.65 10.28
N LYS A 402 -6.04 -13.07 9.16
CA LYS A 402 -5.20 -12.21 8.34
C LYS A 402 -6.01 -11.05 7.73
N TYR A 403 -7.25 -11.29 7.28
CA TYR A 403 -8.15 -10.25 6.79
C TYR A 403 -8.34 -9.12 7.83
N VAL A 404 -8.62 -9.50 9.09
CA VAL A 404 -8.73 -8.51 10.18
C VAL A 404 -7.40 -7.81 10.46
N ALA A 405 -6.27 -8.53 10.46
CA ALA A 405 -4.95 -7.97 10.73
C ALA A 405 -4.45 -7.02 9.62
N MET A 406 -4.94 -7.21 8.40
CA MET A 406 -4.59 -6.40 7.23
C MET A 406 -5.63 -5.30 6.94
N PHE A 407 -6.46 -4.94 7.92
CA PHE A 407 -7.43 -3.85 7.82
C PHE A 407 -6.78 -2.57 7.25
N LEU A 408 -7.39 -2.00 6.21
CA LEU A 408 -6.95 -0.79 5.48
C LEU A 408 -5.59 -0.91 4.76
N HIS A 409 -5.00 -2.11 4.65
CA HIS A 409 -3.73 -2.33 3.97
C HIS A 409 -3.98 -2.85 2.53
N PRO A 410 -3.27 -2.34 1.49
CA PRO A 410 -3.51 -2.74 0.10
C PRO A 410 -3.23 -4.23 -0.17
N GLU A 411 -2.33 -4.86 0.60
CA GLU A 411 -2.03 -6.29 0.46
C GLU A 411 -3.24 -7.18 0.77
N SER A 412 -4.21 -6.71 1.56
CA SER A 412 -5.47 -7.43 1.79
C SER A 412 -6.19 -7.75 0.48
N TRP A 413 -6.14 -6.84 -0.52
CA TRP A 413 -6.75 -7.07 -1.83
C TRP A 413 -5.98 -8.10 -2.66
N VAL A 414 -4.67 -8.21 -2.50
CA VAL A 414 -3.88 -9.31 -3.07
C VAL A 414 -4.32 -10.64 -2.47
N ASP A 415 -4.47 -10.69 -1.14
CA ASP A 415 -4.96 -11.88 -0.44
C ASP A 415 -6.38 -12.25 -0.88
N GLY A 416 -7.31 -11.30 -0.94
CA GLY A 416 -8.68 -11.53 -1.41
C GLY A 416 -8.70 -12.21 -2.77
N ARG A 417 -7.92 -11.72 -3.73
CA ARG A 417 -7.80 -12.29 -5.08
C ARG A 417 -7.18 -13.68 -5.09
N ARG A 418 -6.10 -13.91 -4.30
CA ARG A 418 -5.45 -15.23 -4.18
C ARG A 418 -6.39 -16.30 -3.61
N PHE A 419 -7.22 -15.92 -2.64
CA PHE A 419 -8.24 -16.76 -2.03
C PHE A 419 -9.57 -16.80 -2.81
N ASP A 420 -9.63 -16.19 -3.99
CA ASP A 420 -10.86 -16.06 -4.79
C ASP A 420 -12.01 -15.43 -3.99
N TYR A 421 -11.69 -14.52 -3.05
CA TYR A 421 -12.64 -13.87 -2.12
C TYR A 421 -13.46 -14.88 -1.29
N ASN A 422 -12.92 -16.08 -1.08
CA ASN A 422 -13.55 -17.13 -0.30
C ASN A 422 -13.45 -16.85 1.21
N TYR A 423 -14.07 -15.76 1.63
CA TYR A 423 -14.33 -15.43 3.03
C TYR A 423 -15.80 -15.74 3.34
N LYS A 424 -16.08 -16.11 4.60
CA LYS A 424 -17.46 -16.41 5.00
C LYS A 424 -18.34 -15.16 4.85
N ASP A 425 -19.50 -15.35 4.25
CA ASP A 425 -20.52 -14.32 4.00
C ASP A 425 -20.05 -13.12 3.14
N PHE A 426 -18.94 -13.30 2.37
CA PHE A 426 -18.38 -12.27 1.51
C PHE A 426 -19.09 -12.29 0.15
N GLU A 427 -19.97 -11.31 -0.07
CA GLU A 427 -20.85 -11.24 -1.24
C GLU A 427 -20.49 -10.06 -2.16
N LEU A 428 -20.96 -10.12 -3.41
CA LEU A 428 -20.83 -9.00 -4.33
C LEU A 428 -21.62 -7.79 -3.81
N PRO A 429 -21.08 -6.56 -3.97
CA PRO A 429 -21.81 -5.34 -3.65
C PRO A 429 -23.17 -5.27 -4.34
N GLU A 430 -24.17 -4.66 -3.67
CA GLU A 430 -25.46 -4.41 -4.30
C GLU A 430 -25.28 -3.53 -5.56
N GLY A 431 -25.79 -3.99 -6.69
CA GLY A 431 -25.67 -3.28 -7.95
C GLY A 431 -24.27 -3.31 -8.57
N ALA A 432 -23.40 -4.24 -8.17
CA ALA A 432 -22.09 -4.43 -8.79
C ALA A 432 -22.20 -4.53 -10.31
N VAL A 433 -21.38 -3.79 -11.05
CA VAL A 433 -21.37 -3.78 -12.53
C VAL A 433 -20.66 -5.00 -13.11
N LEU A 434 -19.87 -5.69 -12.30
CA LEU A 434 -19.23 -6.96 -12.64
C LEU A 434 -20.06 -8.14 -12.11
N ASN A 435 -20.03 -9.26 -12.80
CA ASN A 435 -20.66 -10.51 -12.35
C ASN A 435 -19.77 -11.32 -11.40
N THR A 436 -18.60 -10.80 -11.06
CA THR A 436 -17.59 -11.39 -10.18
C THR A 436 -16.83 -10.28 -9.49
N PHE A 437 -16.01 -10.61 -8.49
CA PHE A 437 -15.21 -9.63 -7.77
C PHE A 437 -14.14 -9.00 -8.64
N ILE A 438 -13.87 -7.70 -8.39
CA ILE A 438 -12.85 -6.92 -9.09
C ILE A 438 -11.45 -7.50 -8.85
N ARG A 439 -10.62 -7.57 -9.92
CA ARG A 439 -9.29 -8.19 -9.86
C ARG A 439 -8.15 -7.30 -10.27
N ARG A 440 -8.43 -6.18 -10.92
CA ARG A 440 -7.44 -5.19 -11.33
C ARG A 440 -8.04 -3.79 -11.42
N LEU A 441 -7.19 -2.80 -11.48
CA LEU A 441 -7.58 -1.45 -11.84
C LEU A 441 -7.46 -1.26 -13.37
N ALA A 442 -8.29 -0.36 -13.91
CA ALA A 442 -8.10 0.15 -15.27
C ALA A 442 -6.81 0.97 -15.36
N TYR A 443 -6.17 0.93 -16.50
CA TYR A 443 -5.07 1.85 -16.77
C TYR A 443 -5.56 3.30 -16.73
N PRO A 444 -4.79 4.21 -16.11
CA PRO A 444 -5.29 5.56 -15.86
C PRO A 444 -5.28 6.42 -17.13
N ASN A 445 -6.19 7.40 -17.17
CA ASN A 445 -6.33 8.34 -18.28
C ASN A 445 -5.04 9.10 -18.62
N VAL A 446 -4.17 9.31 -17.66
CA VAL A 446 -2.86 9.94 -17.86
C VAL A 446 -1.95 9.12 -18.78
N GLU A 447 -2.03 7.79 -18.74
CA GLU A 447 -1.26 6.92 -19.63
C GLU A 447 -1.86 6.91 -21.05
N PHE A 448 -3.18 6.79 -21.19
CA PHE A 448 -3.82 6.90 -22.50
C PHE A 448 -3.49 8.22 -23.19
N SER A 449 -3.42 9.31 -22.43
CA SER A 449 -3.14 10.66 -22.97
C SER A 449 -1.68 10.86 -23.36
N ARG A 450 -0.72 10.20 -22.68
CA ARG A 450 0.73 10.47 -22.81
C ARG A 450 1.49 9.33 -23.48
N ASN A 451 1.02 8.10 -23.34
CA ASN A 451 1.68 6.87 -23.77
C ASN A 451 0.71 5.87 -24.40
N GLY A 452 -0.43 6.34 -24.92
CA GLY A 452 -1.56 5.51 -25.33
C GLY A 452 -1.23 4.40 -26.34
N ALA A 453 -0.19 4.58 -27.18
CA ALA A 453 0.25 3.56 -28.13
C ALA A 453 0.84 2.30 -27.47
N ASN A 454 1.30 2.41 -26.23
CA ASN A 454 1.95 1.33 -25.47
C ASN A 454 1.05 0.76 -24.34
N VAL A 455 -0.10 1.40 -24.05
CA VAL A 455 -1.02 0.89 -23.01
C VAL A 455 -1.63 -0.43 -23.47
N PRO A 456 -1.49 -1.51 -22.69
CA PRO A 456 -2.07 -2.80 -23.06
C PRO A 456 -3.60 -2.77 -23.03
N ASP A 457 -4.23 -3.48 -23.94
CA ASP A 457 -5.66 -3.76 -23.86
C ASP A 457 -5.96 -4.68 -22.66
N ILE A 458 -7.06 -4.43 -21.98
CA ILE A 458 -7.56 -5.28 -20.89
C ILE A 458 -8.97 -5.76 -21.24
N SER A 459 -9.31 -6.99 -20.82
CA SER A 459 -10.63 -7.57 -21.10
C SER A 459 -11.74 -7.06 -20.16
N GLY A 460 -11.36 -6.51 -19.00
CA GLY A 460 -12.25 -5.97 -17.98
C GLY A 460 -11.57 -5.87 -16.62
N LEU A 461 -12.26 -5.31 -15.64
CA LEU A 461 -11.74 -5.18 -14.27
C LEU A 461 -11.76 -6.51 -13.49
N ASP A 462 -12.40 -7.53 -14.01
CA ASP A 462 -12.41 -8.91 -13.50
C ASP A 462 -11.30 -9.78 -14.12
N GLU A 463 -10.46 -9.21 -14.99
CA GLU A 463 -9.31 -9.91 -15.55
C GLU A 463 -8.27 -10.22 -14.47
N ARG A 464 -7.92 -11.53 -14.36
CA ARG A 464 -6.91 -11.98 -13.39
C ARG A 464 -5.51 -11.50 -13.78
N LEU A 465 -4.77 -11.00 -12.82
CA LEU A 465 -3.35 -10.68 -12.95
C LEU A 465 -2.48 -11.94 -12.88
N ALA A 466 -1.19 -11.84 -13.25
CA ALA A 466 -0.31 -13.00 -13.34
C ALA A 466 -0.23 -13.81 -12.04
N PHE A 467 -0.17 -13.16 -10.89
CA PHE A 467 -0.11 -13.85 -9.59
C PHE A 467 -1.42 -14.54 -9.22
N ASP A 468 -2.55 -14.04 -9.72
CA ASP A 468 -3.90 -14.52 -9.43
C ASP A 468 -4.39 -15.60 -10.42
N LYS A 469 -3.72 -15.77 -11.56
CA LYS A 469 -3.95 -16.89 -12.49
C LYS A 469 -3.41 -18.17 -11.90
N PRO A 470 -4.08 -19.34 -12.13
CA PRO A 470 -3.55 -20.64 -11.76
C PRO A 470 -2.20 -20.96 -12.39
#